data_0e9d52fef4b9f958f240ec13b273e979
#
_entry.id   0e9d52fef4b9f958f240ec13b273e979
#
_cell.length_a   1.000
_cell.length_b   1.000
_cell.length_c   1.000
_cell.angle_alpha   90.00
_cell.angle_beta   90.00
_cell.angle_gamma   90.00
#
_symmetry.space_group_name_H-M   'P 1'
#
loop_
_entity.id
_entity.type
_entity.pdbx_description
1 polymer ?
#
loop_
_entity_poly.entity_id
_entity_poly.type
_entity_poly.pdbx_seq_one_letter_code
_entity_poly.pdbx_strand_id
1 'polypeptide(L)'
;MSAGDVRVDWRALREAVRDTGLRAWPLSRAVLAGTVALGSAVGLAAVAAWLIAKAAQMPSPADVALAATIVRTFGVSRGLFRYLERLASHDAALRGVVTLRERVYDRLAGSGARTVMGLRRGDIVARMGGDLDAVGDVVVRALIPLGVAVTVSAISVAIVAVLLPLAGVVLAACLLAAGLVPAVLTLRSARIAAVEGTKARAEVTAAALSAMDGATEHRVWGTSPAAARALRDADADAEHAHELAARPAAWAVGAQSLFSGIALVALVGLGVLAVRAGDIEGPLAAIVALLPLAAFEAVGAVPTAVMQLFRSATAAHRLRSLTPAEGEAAADAIPASSPSTSPATLELRDLRAAWPGMTPTRPVTATVPPGGVLAIVGRSGIGKTTLLTTIAGALEPADGAAMLGGAVVTPAHTGHAIAMTAEDAHVFGTTVLENLRVARGSVTEDEAWDVLELVGLAPWARSLPAGLDTELGADGRSVSGGERRRLLLARTALAPAPVLLVDEPAEHLDAAGSLALRALVSRVRGEGRTVVLVTHDLALLDIADQVVSLDG
;
A
#
# COMPACT_ATOMS: atom_id res chain seq x y z
N MET A 1 11.88 1.90 11.19
CA MET A 1 11.03 3.03 10.76
C MET A 1 10.97 4.03 11.89
N SER A 2 11.51 5.24 11.70
CA SER A 2 11.42 6.31 12.71
C SER A 2 9.94 6.71 12.86
N ALA A 3 9.43 6.68 14.10
CA ALA A 3 8.05 7.04 14.46
C ALA A 3 7.70 8.53 14.25
N GLY A 4 8.53 9.28 13.52
CA GLY A 4 8.49 10.73 13.47
C GLY A 4 7.80 11.38 12.29
N ASP A 5 7.33 10.65 11.30
CA ASP A 5 6.91 11.31 10.05
C ASP A 5 5.51 10.88 9.56
N VAL A 6 4.47 11.14 10.38
CA VAL A 6 3.10 11.19 9.89
C VAL A 6 2.91 12.49 9.09
N ARG A 7 3.53 12.56 7.91
CA ARG A 7 3.33 13.69 6.99
C ARG A 7 2.02 13.49 6.24
N VAL A 8 1.13 14.43 6.43
CA VAL A 8 -0.08 14.56 5.60
C VAL A 8 0.34 15.23 4.31
N ASP A 9 0.50 14.45 3.26
CA ASP A 9 0.87 14.95 1.94
C ASP A 9 -0.37 15.06 1.04
N TRP A 10 -0.95 16.26 1.02
CA TRP A 10 -2.11 16.57 0.16
C TRP A 10 -1.78 16.55 -1.33
N ARG A 11 -0.50 16.72 -1.69
CA ARG A 11 -0.06 16.60 -3.10
C ARG A 11 -0.06 15.16 -3.52
N ALA A 12 0.51 14.26 -2.70
CA ALA A 12 0.46 12.83 -2.94
C ALA A 12 -0.98 12.29 -3.04
N LEU A 13 -1.89 12.76 -2.17
CA LEU A 13 -3.30 12.39 -2.27
C LEU A 13 -3.92 12.85 -3.60
N ARG A 14 -3.66 14.09 -4.02
CA ARG A 14 -4.19 14.62 -5.29
C ARG A 14 -3.65 13.85 -6.49
N GLU A 15 -2.38 13.49 -6.49
CA GLU A 15 -1.74 12.66 -7.50
C GLU A 15 -2.36 11.24 -7.50
N ALA A 16 -2.47 10.59 -6.34
CA ALA A 16 -3.07 9.27 -6.22
C ALA A 16 -4.54 9.26 -6.69
N VAL A 17 -5.33 10.28 -6.36
CA VAL A 17 -6.71 10.42 -6.86
C VAL A 17 -6.75 10.63 -8.37
N ARG A 18 -5.81 11.35 -8.95
CA ARG A 18 -5.69 11.46 -10.43
C ARG A 18 -5.32 10.11 -11.06
N ASP A 19 -4.45 9.36 -10.41
CA ASP A 19 -4.02 8.04 -10.85
C ASP A 19 -5.15 6.99 -10.81
N THR A 20 -6.22 7.21 -10.04
CA THR A 20 -7.44 6.38 -10.14
C THR A 20 -8.17 6.54 -11.48
N GLY A 21 -7.83 7.54 -12.30
CA GLY A 21 -8.52 7.81 -13.56
C GLY A 21 -9.97 8.28 -13.40
N LEU A 22 -10.37 8.68 -12.20
CA LEU A 22 -11.73 9.15 -11.91
C LEU A 22 -12.08 10.38 -12.75
N ARG A 23 -13.17 10.24 -13.52
CA ARG A 23 -13.75 11.34 -14.29
C ARG A 23 -14.72 12.13 -13.43
N ALA A 24 -14.85 13.42 -13.70
CA ALA A 24 -15.77 14.31 -12.96
C ALA A 24 -17.24 13.88 -13.08
N TRP A 25 -17.64 13.31 -14.22
CA TRP A 25 -19.02 12.92 -14.49
C TRP A 25 -19.58 11.82 -13.56
N PRO A 26 -18.92 10.66 -13.35
CA PRO A 26 -19.38 9.69 -12.35
C PRO A 26 -19.47 10.26 -10.94
N LEU A 27 -18.51 11.12 -10.55
CA LEU A 27 -18.50 11.76 -9.24
C LEU A 27 -19.70 12.71 -9.08
N SER A 28 -19.96 13.56 -10.08
CA SER A 28 -21.09 14.49 -10.03
C SER A 28 -22.44 13.79 -10.01
N ARG A 29 -22.58 12.67 -10.71
CA ARG A 29 -23.80 11.84 -10.65
C ARG A 29 -24.03 11.25 -9.25
N ALA A 30 -22.99 10.77 -8.60
CA ALA A 30 -23.08 10.23 -7.23
C ALA A 30 -23.46 11.35 -6.24
N VAL A 31 -22.81 12.52 -6.33
CA VAL A 31 -23.15 13.70 -5.51
C VAL A 31 -24.59 14.16 -5.77
N LEU A 32 -25.02 14.21 -7.02
CA LEU A 32 -26.40 14.59 -7.37
C LEU A 32 -27.41 13.59 -6.78
N ALA A 33 -27.19 12.29 -6.94
CA ALA A 33 -28.06 11.27 -6.37
C ALA A 33 -28.11 11.36 -4.83
N GLY A 34 -26.98 11.56 -4.17
CA GLY A 34 -26.90 11.77 -2.72
C GLY A 34 -27.60 13.08 -2.29
N THR A 35 -27.45 14.14 -3.07
CA THR A 35 -28.16 15.42 -2.84
C THR A 35 -29.67 15.24 -2.96
N VAL A 36 -30.16 14.53 -3.97
CA VAL A 36 -31.59 14.23 -4.11
C VAL A 36 -32.08 13.32 -2.97
N ALA A 37 -31.29 12.34 -2.54
CA ALA A 37 -31.63 11.47 -1.42
C ALA A 37 -31.81 12.23 -0.10
N LEU A 38 -30.79 13.01 0.31
CA LEU A 38 -30.85 13.81 1.54
C LEU A 38 -31.74 15.05 1.39
N GLY A 39 -31.77 15.67 0.21
CA GLY A 39 -32.72 16.75 -0.11
C GLY A 39 -34.16 16.29 0.00
N SER A 40 -34.47 15.05 -0.39
CA SER A 40 -35.78 14.44 -0.15
C SER A 40 -36.11 14.28 1.34
N ALA A 41 -35.11 14.01 2.19
CA ALA A 41 -35.30 13.99 3.65
C ALA A 41 -35.60 15.38 4.19
N VAL A 42 -34.91 16.41 3.71
CA VAL A 42 -35.17 17.83 4.04
C VAL A 42 -36.56 18.25 3.57
N GLY A 43 -36.90 17.91 2.31
CA GLY A 43 -38.24 18.18 1.75
C GLY A 43 -39.36 17.48 2.49
N LEU A 44 -39.15 16.23 2.88
CA LEU A 44 -40.08 15.46 3.71
C LEU A 44 -40.32 16.14 5.06
N ALA A 45 -39.23 16.53 5.75
CA ALA A 45 -39.33 17.24 7.03
C ALA A 45 -40.06 18.56 6.91
N ALA A 46 -39.77 19.35 5.87
CA ALA A 46 -40.41 20.64 5.60
C ALA A 46 -41.90 20.48 5.33
N VAL A 47 -42.29 19.57 4.42
CA VAL A 47 -43.73 19.36 4.07
C VAL A 47 -44.49 18.72 5.23
N ALA A 48 -43.86 17.80 5.99
CA ALA A 48 -44.47 17.22 7.18
C ALA A 48 -44.71 18.27 8.26
N ALA A 49 -43.76 19.18 8.51
CA ALA A 49 -43.91 20.29 9.45
C ALA A 49 -45.03 21.23 9.03
N TRP A 50 -45.06 21.61 7.76
CA TRP A 50 -46.13 22.43 7.20
C TRP A 50 -47.49 21.75 7.32
N LEU A 51 -47.59 20.46 6.98
CA LEU A 51 -48.83 19.70 7.02
C LEU A 51 -49.39 19.60 8.45
N ILE A 52 -48.53 19.32 9.44
CA ILE A 52 -48.94 19.25 10.86
C ILE A 52 -49.51 20.61 11.31
N ALA A 53 -48.80 21.68 11.03
CA ALA A 53 -49.24 23.05 11.40
C ALA A 53 -50.48 23.49 10.65
N LYS A 54 -50.59 23.14 9.36
CA LYS A 54 -51.77 23.47 8.53
C LYS A 54 -53.00 22.66 8.93
N ALA A 55 -52.83 21.38 9.30
CA ALA A 55 -53.93 20.54 9.78
C ALA A 55 -54.62 21.12 11.01
N ALA A 56 -53.89 21.78 11.91
CA ALA A 56 -54.47 22.48 13.07
C ALA A 56 -55.40 23.65 12.67
N GLN A 57 -55.31 24.16 11.43
CA GLN A 57 -56.18 25.23 10.89
C GLN A 57 -57.44 24.72 10.18
N MET A 58 -57.71 23.38 10.25
CA MET A 58 -58.85 22.73 9.56
C MET A 58 -58.91 23.04 8.05
N PRO A 59 -57.82 22.67 7.29
CA PRO A 59 -57.74 22.96 5.85
C PRO A 59 -58.73 22.12 5.04
N SER A 60 -58.82 22.40 3.74
CA SER A 60 -59.61 21.55 2.84
C SER A 60 -59.03 20.12 2.76
N PRO A 61 -59.87 19.08 2.59
CA PRO A 61 -59.37 17.73 2.40
C PRO A 61 -58.39 17.56 1.23
N ALA A 62 -58.54 18.42 0.20
CA ALA A 62 -57.65 18.42 -0.98
C ALA A 62 -56.21 18.84 -0.65
N ASP A 63 -56.05 19.88 0.19
CA ASP A 63 -54.73 20.38 0.60
C ASP A 63 -53.96 19.32 1.40
N VAL A 64 -54.69 18.63 2.30
CA VAL A 64 -54.09 17.53 3.09
C VAL A 64 -53.71 16.35 2.21
N ALA A 65 -54.54 15.97 1.24
CA ALA A 65 -54.28 14.88 0.31
C ALA A 65 -53.05 15.14 -0.57
N LEU A 66 -52.92 16.37 -1.09
CA LEU A 66 -51.77 16.79 -1.89
C LEU A 66 -50.47 16.72 -1.06
N ALA A 67 -50.48 17.33 0.14
CA ALA A 67 -49.30 17.32 1.00
C ALA A 67 -48.90 15.87 1.43
N ALA A 68 -49.88 15.02 1.75
CA ALA A 68 -49.63 13.61 2.06
C ALA A 68 -48.99 12.84 0.88
N THR A 69 -49.42 13.17 -0.36
CA THR A 69 -48.83 12.60 -1.56
C THR A 69 -47.38 13.04 -1.76
N ILE A 70 -47.08 14.33 -1.53
CA ILE A 70 -45.71 14.87 -1.59
C ILE A 70 -44.81 14.22 -0.53
N VAL A 71 -45.27 14.06 0.72
CA VAL A 71 -44.53 13.37 1.79
C VAL A 71 -44.20 11.94 1.38
N ARG A 72 -45.20 11.23 0.80
CA ARG A 72 -45.01 9.87 0.32
C ARG A 72 -43.99 9.79 -0.82
N THR A 73 -44.04 10.76 -1.76
CA THR A 73 -43.08 10.89 -2.86
C THR A 73 -41.65 11.10 -2.35
N PHE A 74 -41.44 12.02 -1.40
CA PHE A 74 -40.12 12.23 -0.80
C PHE A 74 -39.62 10.99 -0.03
N GLY A 75 -40.50 10.27 0.67
CA GLY A 75 -40.16 9.04 1.38
C GLY A 75 -39.63 7.95 0.44
N VAL A 76 -40.30 7.76 -0.71
CA VAL A 76 -39.83 6.79 -1.74
C VAL A 76 -38.56 7.28 -2.42
N SER A 77 -38.50 8.57 -2.79
CA SER A 77 -37.35 9.19 -3.45
C SER A 77 -36.08 9.08 -2.59
N ARG A 78 -36.16 9.33 -1.28
CA ARG A 78 -35.03 9.17 -0.34
C ARG A 78 -34.41 7.78 -0.45
N GLY A 79 -35.22 6.72 -0.47
CA GLY A 79 -34.76 5.34 -0.55
C GLY A 79 -34.15 5.01 -1.91
N LEU A 80 -34.84 5.36 -2.98
CA LEU A 80 -34.42 5.11 -4.36
C LEU A 80 -33.08 5.81 -4.66
N PHE A 81 -32.98 7.11 -4.39
CA PHE A 81 -31.78 7.89 -4.70
C PHE A 81 -30.60 7.54 -3.79
N ARG A 82 -30.83 7.10 -2.56
CA ARG A 82 -29.77 6.54 -1.72
C ARG A 82 -29.22 5.23 -2.29
N TYR A 83 -30.08 4.39 -2.87
CA TYR A 83 -29.63 3.18 -3.57
C TYR A 83 -28.80 3.53 -4.83
N LEU A 84 -29.29 4.47 -5.65
CA LEU A 84 -28.58 4.92 -6.85
C LEU A 84 -27.24 5.58 -6.53
N GLU A 85 -27.19 6.40 -5.47
CA GLU A 85 -25.94 6.99 -4.96
C GLU A 85 -24.93 5.91 -4.57
N ARG A 86 -25.37 4.93 -3.78
CA ARG A 86 -24.50 3.84 -3.33
C ARG A 86 -23.99 3.02 -4.51
N LEU A 87 -24.81 2.74 -5.50
CA LEU A 87 -24.41 2.03 -6.71
C LEU A 87 -23.38 2.83 -7.52
N ALA A 88 -23.63 4.12 -7.74
CA ALA A 88 -22.73 5.00 -8.50
C ALA A 88 -21.40 5.24 -7.78
N SER A 89 -21.43 5.43 -6.45
CA SER A 89 -20.24 5.68 -5.64
C SER A 89 -19.32 4.46 -5.57
N HIS A 90 -19.88 3.28 -5.34
CA HIS A 90 -19.10 2.03 -5.28
C HIS A 90 -18.53 1.63 -6.63
N ASP A 91 -19.31 1.75 -7.73
CA ASP A 91 -18.80 1.50 -9.09
C ASP A 91 -17.60 2.40 -9.42
N ALA A 92 -17.70 3.70 -9.11
CA ALA A 92 -16.61 4.65 -9.32
C ALA A 92 -15.37 4.30 -8.48
N ALA A 93 -15.54 3.96 -7.21
CA ALA A 93 -14.42 3.63 -6.32
C ALA A 93 -13.72 2.33 -6.71
N LEU A 94 -14.48 1.25 -6.97
CA LEU A 94 -13.91 -0.04 -7.33
C LEU A 94 -13.10 0.04 -8.63
N ARG A 95 -13.61 0.71 -9.66
CA ARG A 95 -12.85 0.94 -10.90
C ARG A 95 -11.60 1.77 -10.65
N GLY A 96 -11.70 2.79 -9.81
CA GLY A 96 -10.56 3.64 -9.44
C GLY A 96 -9.47 2.87 -8.72
N VAL A 97 -9.83 1.97 -7.78
CA VAL A 97 -8.86 1.12 -7.05
C VAL A 97 -8.15 0.15 -8.00
N VAL A 98 -8.88 -0.48 -8.94
CA VAL A 98 -8.27 -1.38 -9.95
C VAL A 98 -7.24 -0.62 -10.78
N THR A 99 -7.62 0.53 -11.34
CA THR A 99 -6.70 1.35 -12.15
C THR A 99 -5.48 1.85 -11.35
N LEU A 100 -5.69 2.25 -10.08
CA LEU A 100 -4.59 2.67 -9.21
C LEU A 100 -3.64 1.50 -8.92
N ARG A 101 -4.19 0.30 -8.68
CA ARG A 101 -3.40 -0.92 -8.42
C ARG A 101 -2.54 -1.29 -9.62
N GLU A 102 -3.11 -1.27 -10.83
CA GLU A 102 -2.36 -1.49 -12.07
C GLU A 102 -1.20 -0.50 -12.21
N ARG A 103 -1.47 0.80 -12.06
CA ARG A 103 -0.43 1.83 -12.19
C ARG A 103 0.67 1.74 -11.14
N VAL A 104 0.33 1.45 -9.88
CA VAL A 104 1.32 1.26 -8.81
C VAL A 104 2.15 0.02 -9.08
N TYR A 105 1.52 -1.07 -9.55
CA TYR A 105 2.22 -2.28 -9.95
C TYR A 105 3.17 -2.03 -11.12
N ASP A 106 2.72 -1.37 -12.18
CA ASP A 106 3.54 -1.05 -13.36
C ASP A 106 4.75 -0.19 -12.99
N ARG A 107 4.54 0.83 -12.14
CA ARG A 107 5.64 1.66 -11.63
C ARG A 107 6.63 0.86 -10.78
N LEU A 108 6.14 -0.04 -9.94
CA LEU A 108 7.00 -0.89 -9.11
C LEU A 108 7.75 -1.92 -9.96
N ALA A 109 7.09 -2.54 -10.94
CA ALA A 109 7.69 -3.49 -11.86
C ALA A 109 8.72 -2.82 -12.80
N GLY A 110 8.48 -1.56 -13.17
CA GLY A 110 9.42 -0.74 -13.94
C GLY A 110 10.51 -0.07 -13.12
N SER A 111 10.48 -0.18 -11.78
CA SER A 111 11.53 0.37 -10.93
C SER A 111 12.75 -0.56 -10.90
N GLY A 112 13.94 0.03 -10.78
CA GLY A 112 15.19 -0.73 -10.74
C GLY A 112 15.28 -1.70 -9.56
N ALA A 113 16.12 -2.72 -9.71
CA ALA A 113 16.35 -3.77 -8.70
C ALA A 113 16.70 -3.18 -7.32
N ARG A 114 17.46 -2.08 -7.29
CA ARG A 114 17.86 -1.37 -6.05
C ARG A 114 16.67 -0.91 -5.22
N THR A 115 15.66 -0.32 -5.86
CA THR A 115 14.45 0.13 -5.18
C THR A 115 13.68 -1.03 -4.56
N VAL A 116 13.51 -2.12 -5.32
CA VAL A 116 12.78 -3.31 -4.88
C VAL A 116 13.50 -4.05 -3.74
N MET A 117 14.83 -4.19 -3.84
CA MET A 117 15.65 -4.87 -2.81
C MET A 117 15.68 -4.11 -1.48
N GLY A 118 15.51 -2.78 -1.49
CA GLY A 118 15.38 -1.96 -0.29
C GLY A 118 14.04 -2.10 0.45
N LEU A 119 13.03 -2.71 -0.18
CA LEU A 119 11.68 -2.84 0.37
C LEU A 119 11.52 -4.18 1.13
N ARG A 120 10.91 -4.13 2.31
CA ARG A 120 10.51 -5.34 3.03
C ARG A 120 9.26 -5.94 2.39
N ARG A 121 9.24 -7.26 2.15
CA ARG A 121 8.07 -7.97 1.57
C ARG A 121 6.76 -7.65 2.28
N GLY A 122 6.76 -7.64 3.61
CA GLY A 122 5.58 -7.29 4.40
C GLY A 122 5.07 -5.86 4.16
N ASP A 123 5.97 -4.90 3.96
CA ASP A 123 5.62 -3.51 3.67
C ASP A 123 4.95 -3.38 2.28
N ILE A 124 5.44 -4.10 1.28
CA ILE A 124 4.85 -4.11 -0.07
C ILE A 124 3.43 -4.65 -0.02
N VAL A 125 3.22 -5.81 0.61
CA VAL A 125 1.89 -6.45 0.73
C VAL A 125 0.92 -5.56 1.49
N ALA A 126 1.35 -4.98 2.62
CA ALA A 126 0.51 -4.08 3.42
C ALA A 126 0.10 -2.82 2.64
N ARG A 127 1.01 -2.25 1.85
CA ARG A 127 0.75 -1.03 1.07
C ARG A 127 -0.06 -1.32 -0.20
N MET A 128 0.22 -2.43 -0.90
CA MET A 128 -0.55 -2.88 -2.08
C MET A 128 -1.98 -3.32 -1.74
N GLY A 129 -2.27 -3.63 -0.47
CA GLY A 129 -3.62 -3.88 0.04
C GLY A 129 -4.21 -2.65 0.71
N GLY A 130 -3.92 -2.48 1.99
CA GLY A 130 -4.60 -1.50 2.85
C GLY A 130 -4.43 -0.04 2.45
N ASP A 131 -3.27 0.37 1.94
CA ASP A 131 -3.05 1.77 1.55
C ASP A 131 -3.75 2.11 0.22
N LEU A 132 -3.79 1.18 -0.75
CA LEU A 132 -4.56 1.36 -1.99
C LEU A 132 -6.06 1.47 -1.71
N ASP A 133 -6.59 0.60 -0.85
CA ASP A 133 -8.00 0.63 -0.46
C ASP A 133 -8.34 1.93 0.28
N ALA A 134 -7.44 2.41 1.17
CA ALA A 134 -7.62 3.67 1.88
C ALA A 134 -7.67 4.89 0.92
N VAL A 135 -6.90 4.88 -0.18
CA VAL A 135 -6.97 5.91 -1.22
C VAL A 135 -8.27 5.80 -2.01
N GLY A 136 -8.70 4.59 -2.38
CA GLY A 136 -9.98 4.36 -3.07
C GLY A 136 -11.19 4.82 -2.25
N ASP A 137 -11.18 4.56 -0.96
CA ASP A 137 -12.22 4.95 -0.01
C ASP A 137 -12.44 6.48 0.07
N VAL A 138 -11.45 7.30 -0.33
CA VAL A 138 -11.59 8.77 -0.31
C VAL A 138 -12.78 9.24 -1.12
N VAL A 139 -13.10 8.56 -2.23
CA VAL A 139 -14.20 8.93 -3.12
C VAL A 139 -15.55 8.73 -2.43
N VAL A 140 -15.77 7.52 -1.92
CA VAL A 140 -17.06 7.12 -1.31
C VAL A 140 -17.25 7.74 0.07
N ARG A 141 -16.18 7.79 0.87
CA ARG A 141 -16.28 8.15 2.29
C ARG A 141 -15.87 9.59 2.59
N ALA A 142 -15.36 10.34 1.60
CA ALA A 142 -14.99 11.73 1.81
C ALA A 142 -15.54 12.67 0.72
N LEU A 143 -15.15 12.50 -0.55
CA LEU A 143 -15.50 13.47 -1.60
C LEU A 143 -17.02 13.55 -1.84
N ILE A 144 -17.70 12.41 -1.97
CA ILE A 144 -19.16 12.38 -2.20
C ILE A 144 -19.90 12.91 -0.98
N PRO A 145 -19.68 12.43 0.27
CA PRO A 145 -20.36 12.98 1.45
C PRO A 145 -20.13 14.48 1.66
N LEU A 146 -18.92 14.98 1.43
CA LEU A 146 -18.65 16.42 1.52
C LEU A 146 -19.40 17.22 0.46
N GLY A 147 -19.42 16.73 -0.80
CA GLY A 147 -20.20 17.36 -1.86
C GLY A 147 -21.70 17.41 -1.53
N VAL A 148 -22.24 16.31 -1.03
CA VAL A 148 -23.65 16.24 -0.60
C VAL A 148 -23.92 17.14 0.60
N ALA A 149 -23.04 17.18 1.59
CA ALA A 149 -23.19 18.06 2.75
C ALA A 149 -23.25 19.54 2.35
N VAL A 150 -22.35 19.96 1.45
CA VAL A 150 -22.34 21.35 0.95
C VAL A 150 -23.63 21.68 0.18
N THR A 151 -24.03 20.83 -0.76
CA THR A 151 -25.20 21.09 -1.61
C THR A 151 -26.51 21.08 -0.82
N VAL A 152 -26.70 20.10 0.08
CA VAL A 152 -27.91 20.02 0.92
C VAL A 152 -27.96 21.16 1.94
N SER A 153 -26.82 21.52 2.54
CA SER A 153 -26.75 22.70 3.43
C SER A 153 -27.13 24.00 2.69
N ALA A 154 -26.59 24.20 1.48
CA ALA A 154 -26.91 25.38 0.67
C ALA A 154 -28.41 25.45 0.31
N ILE A 155 -29.01 24.32 -0.09
CA ILE A 155 -30.44 24.22 -0.37
C ILE A 155 -31.27 24.53 0.88
N SER A 156 -30.91 23.96 2.03
CA SER A 156 -31.59 24.16 3.31
C SER A 156 -31.55 25.64 3.75
N VAL A 157 -30.37 26.25 3.66
CA VAL A 157 -30.19 27.69 3.94
C VAL A 157 -31.01 28.55 2.99
N ALA A 158 -31.00 28.23 1.68
CA ALA A 158 -31.78 28.96 0.69
C ALA A 158 -33.29 28.91 0.98
N ILE A 159 -33.84 27.74 1.31
CA ILE A 159 -35.25 27.57 1.68
C ILE A 159 -35.60 28.42 2.89
N VAL A 160 -34.82 28.36 3.96
CA VAL A 160 -35.07 29.13 5.19
C VAL A 160 -34.88 30.64 4.95
N ALA A 161 -33.87 31.03 4.18
CA ALA A 161 -33.61 32.46 3.88
C ALA A 161 -34.71 33.12 3.05
N VAL A 162 -35.34 32.37 2.14
CA VAL A 162 -36.50 32.85 1.37
C VAL A 162 -37.70 33.09 2.28
N LEU A 163 -37.92 32.24 3.29
CA LEU A 163 -39.01 32.38 4.24
C LEU A 163 -38.71 33.45 5.29
N LEU A 164 -37.52 33.48 5.83
CA LEU A 164 -37.07 34.42 6.87
C LEU A 164 -35.56 34.65 6.74
N PRO A 165 -35.11 35.76 6.12
CA PRO A 165 -33.68 35.99 5.82
C PRO A 165 -32.75 35.87 7.03
N LEU A 166 -33.16 36.43 8.18
CA LEU A 166 -32.37 36.36 9.41
C LEU A 166 -32.20 34.89 9.91
N ALA A 167 -33.24 34.07 9.83
CA ALA A 167 -33.20 32.67 10.17
C ALA A 167 -32.27 31.90 9.21
N GLY A 168 -32.24 32.24 7.93
CA GLY A 168 -31.30 31.70 6.95
C GLY A 168 -29.84 31.98 7.31
N VAL A 169 -29.52 33.20 7.74
CA VAL A 169 -28.16 33.57 8.19
C VAL A 169 -27.77 32.78 9.45
N VAL A 170 -28.66 32.68 10.43
CA VAL A 170 -28.40 31.90 11.66
C VAL A 170 -28.18 30.42 11.34
N LEU A 171 -29.02 29.84 10.46
CA LEU A 171 -28.86 28.45 10.02
C LEU A 171 -27.50 28.23 9.32
N ALA A 172 -27.15 29.15 8.42
CA ALA A 172 -25.85 29.08 7.72
C ALA A 172 -24.66 29.11 8.70
N ALA A 173 -24.69 30.04 9.66
CA ALA A 173 -23.65 30.16 10.68
C ALA A 173 -23.54 28.88 11.53
N CYS A 174 -24.66 28.31 11.96
CA CYS A 174 -24.71 27.09 12.76
C CYS A 174 -24.23 25.86 11.95
N LEU A 175 -24.63 25.71 10.68
CA LEU A 175 -24.18 24.62 9.80
C LEU A 175 -22.69 24.72 9.51
N LEU A 176 -22.16 25.93 9.26
CA LEU A 176 -20.72 26.15 9.08
C LEU A 176 -19.94 25.82 10.36
N ALA A 177 -20.41 26.26 11.52
CA ALA A 177 -19.78 25.94 12.79
C ALA A 177 -19.81 24.43 13.09
N ALA A 178 -20.94 23.77 12.84
CA ALA A 178 -21.11 22.33 13.01
C ALA A 178 -20.32 21.50 11.98
N GLY A 179 -20.00 22.04 10.83
CA GLY A 179 -19.09 21.40 9.88
C GLY A 179 -17.64 21.59 10.24
N LEU A 180 -17.22 22.83 10.56
CA LEU A 180 -15.81 23.19 10.73
C LEU A 180 -15.24 22.79 12.09
N VAL A 181 -15.95 23.07 13.19
CA VAL A 181 -15.42 22.84 14.56
C VAL A 181 -15.21 21.33 14.82
N PRO A 182 -16.19 20.45 14.59
CA PRO A 182 -15.99 19.02 14.71
C PRO A 182 -14.92 18.47 13.74
N ALA A 183 -14.82 19.00 12.52
CA ALA A 183 -13.80 18.59 11.57
C ALA A 183 -12.37 18.87 12.08
N VAL A 184 -12.14 20.07 12.64
CA VAL A 184 -10.83 20.43 13.22
C VAL A 184 -10.51 19.56 14.44
N LEU A 185 -11.48 19.31 15.31
CA LEU A 185 -11.30 18.47 16.50
C LEU A 185 -11.03 17.01 16.10
N THR A 186 -11.75 16.50 15.10
CA THR A 186 -11.51 15.15 14.56
C THR A 186 -10.13 15.03 13.92
N LEU A 187 -9.68 16.06 13.20
CA LEU A 187 -8.33 16.08 12.62
C LEU A 187 -7.24 16.10 13.70
N ARG A 188 -7.45 16.84 14.80
CA ARG A 188 -6.55 16.80 15.95
C ARG A 188 -6.49 15.41 16.59
N SER A 189 -7.64 14.78 16.82
CA SER A 189 -7.75 13.40 17.31
C SER A 189 -6.98 12.43 16.39
N ALA A 190 -7.19 12.54 15.07
CA ALA A 190 -6.52 11.69 14.09
C ALA A 190 -4.99 11.84 14.12
N ARG A 191 -4.48 13.06 14.26
CA ARG A 191 -3.03 13.32 14.35
C ARG A 191 -2.43 12.72 15.63
N ILE A 192 -3.08 12.88 16.77
CA ILE A 192 -2.63 12.29 18.05
C ILE A 192 -2.62 10.76 17.93
N ALA A 193 -3.70 10.15 17.42
CA ALA A 193 -3.79 8.71 17.22
C ALA A 193 -2.73 8.18 16.23
N ALA A 194 -2.38 8.95 15.21
CA ALA A 194 -1.39 8.55 14.22
C ALA A 194 0.04 8.62 14.75
N VAL A 195 0.38 9.56 15.64
CA VAL A 195 1.71 9.70 16.21
C VAL A 195 1.86 8.82 17.45
N GLU A 196 1.10 9.12 18.50
CA GLU A 196 1.23 8.43 19.79
C GLU A 196 0.67 7.01 19.74
N GLY A 197 -0.50 6.82 19.13
CA GLY A 197 -1.16 5.51 19.05
C GLY A 197 -0.40 4.50 18.18
N THR A 198 0.28 4.95 17.11
CA THR A 198 1.09 4.04 16.29
C THR A 198 2.34 3.58 17.01
N LYS A 199 3.02 4.50 17.71
CA LYS A 199 4.20 4.19 18.53
C LYS A 199 3.85 3.21 19.64
N ALA A 200 2.85 3.53 20.45
CA ALA A 200 2.42 2.71 21.56
C ALA A 200 1.96 1.30 21.12
N ARG A 201 1.22 1.22 20.02
CA ARG A 201 0.82 -0.09 19.45
C ARG A 201 2.00 -0.92 18.97
N ALA A 202 3.06 -0.30 18.43
CA ALA A 202 4.28 -1.00 18.05
C ALA A 202 5.01 -1.54 19.28
N GLU A 203 5.04 -0.79 20.39
CA GLU A 203 5.63 -1.21 21.66
C GLU A 203 4.86 -2.40 22.28
N VAL A 204 3.52 -2.34 22.30
CA VAL A 204 2.68 -3.48 22.74
C VAL A 204 2.97 -4.72 21.88
N THR A 205 3.02 -4.56 20.56
CA THR A 205 3.28 -5.69 19.64
C THR A 205 4.67 -6.28 19.88
N ALA A 206 5.68 -5.44 20.05
CA ALA A 206 7.05 -5.89 20.33
C ALA A 206 7.15 -6.62 21.68
N ALA A 207 6.52 -6.09 22.74
CA ALA A 207 6.48 -6.72 24.05
C ALA A 207 5.72 -8.08 24.01
N ALA A 208 4.61 -8.14 23.28
CA ALA A 208 3.83 -9.38 23.11
C ALA A 208 4.62 -10.44 22.35
N LEU A 209 5.24 -10.09 21.20
CA LEU A 209 6.08 -11.01 20.44
C LEU A 209 7.27 -11.51 21.27
N SER A 210 7.97 -10.61 21.97
CA SER A 210 9.07 -10.99 22.86
C SER A 210 8.63 -11.97 23.95
N ALA A 211 7.44 -11.74 24.54
CA ALA A 211 6.90 -12.63 25.56
C ALA A 211 6.47 -14.00 25.00
N MET A 212 5.97 -14.05 23.75
CA MET A 212 5.53 -15.29 23.11
C MET A 212 6.70 -16.10 22.53
N ASP A 213 7.55 -15.46 21.76
CA ASP A 213 8.71 -16.11 21.12
C ASP A 213 9.72 -16.59 22.16
N GLY A 214 9.93 -15.80 23.23
CA GLY A 214 10.80 -16.14 24.36
C GLY A 214 10.09 -16.90 25.49
N ALA A 215 8.89 -17.44 25.30
CA ALA A 215 8.12 -18.04 26.39
C ALA A 215 8.82 -19.20 27.10
N THR A 216 9.56 -20.02 26.35
CA THR A 216 10.34 -21.13 26.90
C THR A 216 11.50 -20.61 27.73
N GLU A 217 12.29 -19.67 27.21
CA GLU A 217 13.42 -19.03 27.88
C GLU A 217 12.97 -18.28 29.14
N HIS A 218 11.90 -17.50 29.04
CA HIS A 218 11.32 -16.80 30.19
C HIS A 218 10.89 -17.73 31.31
N ARG A 219 10.40 -18.95 30.96
CA ARG A 219 10.02 -19.95 31.93
C ARG A 219 11.26 -20.61 32.58
N VAL A 220 12.27 -20.96 31.77
CA VAL A 220 13.51 -21.59 32.24
C VAL A 220 14.31 -20.64 33.13
N TRP A 221 14.40 -19.37 32.78
CA TRP A 221 15.16 -18.35 33.51
C TRP A 221 14.34 -17.63 34.60
N GLY A 222 13.07 -17.99 34.81
CA GLY A 222 12.20 -17.36 35.81
C GLY A 222 11.85 -15.90 35.54
N THR A 223 12.02 -15.42 34.30
CA THR A 223 11.80 -14.02 33.90
C THR A 223 10.38 -13.73 33.39
N SER A 224 9.48 -14.73 33.38
CA SER A 224 8.07 -14.56 32.96
C SER A 224 7.34 -13.40 33.67
N PRO A 225 7.53 -13.12 34.99
CA PRO A 225 6.89 -11.97 35.64
C PRO A 225 7.40 -10.61 35.11
N ALA A 226 8.66 -10.55 34.66
CA ALA A 226 9.22 -9.32 34.07
C ALA A 226 8.66 -9.07 32.66
N ALA A 227 8.58 -10.10 31.82
CA ALA A 227 7.94 -10.01 30.51
C ALA A 227 6.46 -9.59 30.60
N ALA A 228 5.72 -10.19 31.55
CA ALA A 228 4.32 -9.80 31.80
C ALA A 228 4.17 -8.36 32.33
N ARG A 229 5.15 -7.84 33.08
CA ARG A 229 5.15 -6.42 33.48
C ARG A 229 5.40 -5.51 32.28
N ALA A 230 6.42 -5.78 31.49
CA ALA A 230 6.73 -5.00 30.29
C ALA A 230 5.53 -4.91 29.31
N LEU A 231 4.79 -6.01 29.15
CA LEU A 231 3.57 -6.01 28.33
C LEU A 231 2.46 -5.13 28.94
N ARG A 232 2.24 -5.20 30.27
CA ARG A 232 1.25 -4.35 30.95
C ARG A 232 1.62 -2.87 30.91
N ASP A 233 2.89 -2.54 31.05
CA ASP A 233 3.36 -1.15 30.99
C ASP A 233 3.16 -0.59 29.58
N ALA A 234 3.50 -1.36 28.53
CA ALA A 234 3.26 -0.98 27.15
C ALA A 234 1.75 -0.82 26.84
N ASP A 235 0.90 -1.69 27.39
CA ASP A 235 -0.57 -1.62 27.22
C ASP A 235 -1.15 -0.37 27.92
N ALA A 236 -0.65 -0.02 29.11
CA ALA A 236 -1.03 1.20 29.80
C ALA A 236 -0.64 2.48 29.02
N ASP A 237 0.53 2.49 28.40
CA ASP A 237 0.96 3.58 27.51
C ASP A 237 0.06 3.68 26.27
N ALA A 238 -0.36 2.53 25.71
CA ALA A 238 -1.28 2.51 24.58
C ALA A 238 -2.69 2.99 24.95
N GLU A 239 -3.19 2.64 26.14
CA GLU A 239 -4.45 3.15 26.69
C GLU A 239 -4.38 4.67 26.88
N HIS A 240 -3.31 5.18 27.46
CA HIS A 240 -3.10 6.62 27.63
C HIS A 240 -3.06 7.37 26.27
N ALA A 241 -2.36 6.84 25.28
CA ALA A 241 -2.35 7.41 23.93
C ALA A 241 -3.75 7.40 23.29
N HIS A 242 -4.54 6.34 23.53
CA HIS A 242 -5.93 6.26 23.08
C HIS A 242 -6.81 7.31 23.76
N GLU A 243 -6.70 7.52 25.08
CA GLU A 243 -7.42 8.57 25.81
C GLU A 243 -7.11 9.97 25.29
N LEU A 244 -5.83 10.28 25.03
CA LEU A 244 -5.42 11.57 24.48
C LEU A 244 -6.08 11.85 23.12
N ALA A 245 -6.23 10.83 22.27
CA ALA A 245 -6.91 10.94 20.99
C ALA A 245 -8.45 10.99 21.14
N ALA A 246 -9.01 10.30 22.14
CA ALA A 246 -10.46 10.23 22.37
C ALA A 246 -11.05 11.56 22.84
N ARG A 247 -10.32 12.37 23.61
CA ARG A 247 -10.80 13.66 24.14
C ARG A 247 -11.23 14.65 23.05
N PRO A 248 -10.41 14.99 22.02
CA PRO A 248 -10.88 15.85 20.94
C PRO A 248 -12.03 15.25 20.13
N ALA A 249 -12.07 13.90 19.96
CA ALA A 249 -13.17 13.23 19.27
C ALA A 249 -14.49 13.37 20.04
N ALA A 250 -14.47 13.24 21.37
CA ALA A 250 -15.66 13.45 22.20
C ALA A 250 -16.16 14.90 22.13
N TRP A 251 -15.25 15.88 22.17
CA TRP A 251 -15.61 17.28 21.98
C TRP A 251 -16.17 17.57 20.58
N ALA A 252 -15.74 16.85 19.55
CA ALA A 252 -16.29 16.98 18.22
C ALA A 252 -17.77 16.58 18.18
N VAL A 253 -18.14 15.47 18.81
CA VAL A 253 -19.53 15.01 18.92
C VAL A 253 -20.37 16.01 19.75
N GLY A 254 -19.83 16.48 20.88
CA GLY A 254 -20.49 17.49 21.71
C GLY A 254 -20.73 18.80 20.96
N ALA A 255 -19.76 19.29 20.21
CA ALA A 255 -19.90 20.51 19.39
C ALA A 255 -20.96 20.35 18.29
N GLN A 256 -21.00 19.19 17.63
CA GLN A 256 -22.04 18.88 16.63
C GLN A 256 -23.43 19.01 17.24
N SER A 257 -23.66 18.38 18.40
CA SER A 257 -24.94 18.42 19.10
C SER A 257 -25.29 19.83 19.59
N LEU A 258 -24.29 20.56 20.10
CA LEU A 258 -24.46 21.94 20.58
C LEU A 258 -24.94 22.87 19.46
N PHE A 259 -24.26 22.90 18.31
CA PHE A 259 -24.64 23.77 17.20
C PHE A 259 -26.00 23.39 16.60
N SER A 260 -26.33 22.08 16.57
CA SER A 260 -27.67 21.63 16.16
C SER A 260 -28.75 22.12 17.13
N GLY A 261 -28.50 22.03 18.46
CA GLY A 261 -29.41 22.52 19.48
C GLY A 261 -29.57 24.03 19.43
N ILE A 262 -28.49 24.81 19.30
CA ILE A 262 -28.52 26.27 19.16
C ILE A 262 -29.34 26.65 17.92
N ALA A 263 -29.11 26.01 16.79
CA ALA A 263 -29.87 26.29 15.56
C ALA A 263 -31.36 26.02 15.78
N LEU A 264 -31.74 24.90 16.37
CA LEU A 264 -33.13 24.55 16.63
C LEU A 264 -33.82 25.62 17.51
N VAL A 265 -33.21 25.96 18.65
CA VAL A 265 -33.79 26.92 19.60
C VAL A 265 -33.89 28.31 18.97
N ALA A 266 -32.84 28.75 18.27
CA ALA A 266 -32.81 30.06 17.62
C ALA A 266 -33.87 30.18 16.51
N LEU A 267 -33.98 29.14 15.65
CA LEU A 267 -34.93 29.18 14.55
C LEU A 267 -36.39 29.05 15.03
N VAL A 268 -36.64 28.26 16.07
CA VAL A 268 -37.97 28.24 16.74
C VAL A 268 -38.29 29.61 17.30
N GLY A 269 -37.36 30.26 18.00
CA GLY A 269 -37.57 31.62 18.56
C GLY A 269 -37.83 32.66 17.48
N LEU A 270 -37.01 32.66 16.42
CA LEU A 270 -37.20 33.59 15.27
C LEU A 270 -38.52 33.32 14.54
N GLY A 271 -38.89 32.06 14.35
CA GLY A 271 -40.17 31.69 13.75
C GLY A 271 -41.38 32.20 14.56
N VAL A 272 -41.35 32.05 15.88
CA VAL A 272 -42.41 32.54 16.78
C VAL A 272 -42.48 34.08 16.74
N LEU A 273 -41.34 34.77 16.77
CA LEU A 273 -41.30 36.22 16.69
C LEU A 273 -41.87 36.74 15.35
N ALA A 274 -41.50 36.10 14.24
CA ALA A 274 -41.96 36.45 12.90
C ALA A 274 -43.47 36.21 12.73
N VAL A 275 -44.02 35.13 13.32
CA VAL A 275 -45.49 34.93 13.33
C VAL A 275 -46.21 36.00 14.16
N ARG A 276 -45.66 36.38 15.32
CA ARG A 276 -46.23 37.45 16.15
C ARG A 276 -46.15 38.82 15.49
N ALA A 277 -45.13 39.08 14.70
CA ALA A 277 -44.99 40.30 13.91
C ALA A 277 -45.88 40.32 12.66
N GLY A 278 -46.43 39.16 12.27
CA GLY A 278 -47.23 39.05 11.05
C GLY A 278 -46.41 38.89 9.77
N ASP A 279 -45.10 38.66 9.89
CA ASP A 279 -44.18 38.54 8.75
C ASP A 279 -44.35 37.22 7.98
N ILE A 280 -44.70 36.13 8.70
CA ILE A 280 -44.92 34.80 8.12
C ILE A 280 -46.13 34.10 8.76
N GLU A 281 -46.75 33.18 8.02
CA GLU A 281 -47.83 32.33 8.55
C GLU A 281 -47.30 31.20 9.45
N GLY A 282 -48.12 30.74 10.40
CA GLY A 282 -47.77 29.66 11.33
C GLY A 282 -47.25 28.39 10.65
N PRO A 283 -47.87 27.87 9.57
CA PRO A 283 -47.37 26.72 8.85
C PRO A 283 -45.95 26.91 8.22
N LEU A 284 -45.62 28.12 7.78
CA LEU A 284 -44.27 28.44 7.27
C LEU A 284 -43.25 28.53 8.41
N ALA A 285 -43.64 29.06 9.57
CA ALA A 285 -42.81 29.07 10.77
C ALA A 285 -42.48 27.66 11.23
N ALA A 286 -43.39 26.69 11.09
CA ALA A 286 -43.12 25.28 11.39
C ALA A 286 -42.05 24.69 10.48
N ILE A 287 -41.96 25.10 9.21
CA ILE A 287 -40.85 24.72 8.31
C ILE A 287 -39.55 25.29 8.87
N VAL A 288 -39.49 26.59 9.18
CA VAL A 288 -38.28 27.23 9.72
C VAL A 288 -37.79 26.54 11.00
N ALA A 289 -38.71 26.12 11.86
CA ALA A 289 -38.38 25.45 13.12
C ALA A 289 -37.84 24.02 12.97
N LEU A 290 -38.43 23.22 12.04
CA LEU A 290 -38.13 21.79 11.98
C LEU A 290 -37.16 21.38 10.86
N LEU A 291 -37.01 22.19 9.81
CA LEU A 291 -36.08 21.91 8.69
C LEU A 291 -34.61 21.74 9.16
N PRO A 292 -34.12 22.51 10.16
CA PRO A 292 -32.75 22.34 10.66
C PRO A 292 -32.40 20.88 11.06
N LEU A 293 -33.32 20.16 11.67
CA LEU A 293 -33.09 18.77 12.10
C LEU A 293 -32.65 17.89 10.94
N ALA A 294 -33.28 18.04 9.77
CA ALA A 294 -32.92 17.30 8.58
C ALA A 294 -31.63 17.87 7.90
N ALA A 295 -31.41 19.19 7.95
CA ALA A 295 -30.21 19.81 7.39
C ALA A 295 -28.93 19.36 8.11
N PHE A 296 -28.96 19.23 9.43
CA PHE A 296 -27.82 18.76 10.23
C PHE A 296 -27.46 17.29 9.98
N GLU A 297 -28.37 16.44 9.45
CA GLU A 297 -28.07 15.07 9.01
C GLU A 297 -26.95 15.05 7.96
N ALA A 298 -26.98 16.00 7.02
CA ALA A 298 -25.95 16.11 5.98
C ALA A 298 -24.57 16.48 6.52
N VAL A 299 -24.54 17.44 7.48
CA VAL A 299 -23.28 17.92 8.09
C VAL A 299 -22.70 16.89 9.05
N GLY A 300 -23.51 15.99 9.61
CA GLY A 300 -23.05 14.90 10.47
C GLY A 300 -22.03 13.95 9.83
N ALA A 301 -21.98 13.88 8.49
CA ALA A 301 -20.99 13.08 7.76
C ALA A 301 -19.60 13.75 7.64
N VAL A 302 -19.50 15.08 7.91
CA VAL A 302 -18.24 15.84 7.68
C VAL A 302 -17.08 15.36 8.54
N PRO A 303 -17.21 15.09 9.86
CA PRO A 303 -16.10 14.61 10.68
C PRO A 303 -15.52 13.28 10.18
N THR A 304 -16.38 12.33 9.79
CA THR A 304 -15.93 11.02 9.25
C THR A 304 -15.26 11.17 7.89
N ALA A 305 -15.75 12.09 7.04
CA ALA A 305 -15.16 12.41 5.75
C ALA A 305 -13.75 13.03 5.91
N VAL A 306 -13.58 13.95 6.88
CA VAL A 306 -12.27 14.55 7.19
C VAL A 306 -11.29 13.50 7.75
N MET A 307 -11.76 12.58 8.60
CA MET A 307 -10.95 11.46 9.07
C MET A 307 -10.47 10.59 7.90
N GLN A 308 -11.36 10.30 6.94
CA GLN A 308 -11.00 9.52 5.76
C GLN A 308 -10.00 10.26 4.87
N LEU A 309 -10.17 11.57 4.66
CA LEU A 309 -9.19 12.39 3.94
C LEU A 309 -7.80 12.29 4.57
N PHE A 310 -7.73 12.39 5.90
CA PHE A 310 -6.47 12.26 6.63
C PHE A 310 -5.82 10.87 6.41
N ARG A 311 -6.60 9.80 6.56
CA ARG A 311 -6.13 8.41 6.34
C ARG A 311 -5.65 8.21 4.92
N SER A 312 -6.43 8.67 3.94
CA SER A 312 -6.08 8.54 2.52
C SER A 312 -4.84 9.36 2.14
N ALA A 313 -4.65 10.56 2.72
CA ALA A 313 -3.45 11.38 2.49
C ALA A 313 -2.19 10.73 3.07
N THR A 314 -2.30 10.10 4.24
CA THR A 314 -1.20 9.35 4.85
C THR A 314 -0.88 8.08 4.05
N ALA A 315 -1.89 7.36 3.55
CA ALA A 315 -1.73 6.19 2.69
C ALA A 315 -1.10 6.56 1.34
N ALA A 316 -1.54 7.65 0.72
CA ALA A 316 -0.96 8.15 -0.53
C ALA A 316 0.51 8.52 -0.39
N HIS A 317 0.90 9.14 0.75
CA HIS A 317 2.30 9.42 1.05
C HIS A 317 3.15 8.13 1.13
N ARG A 318 2.64 7.09 1.81
CA ARG A 318 3.32 5.79 1.89
C ARG A 318 3.41 5.08 0.53
N LEU A 319 2.36 5.16 -0.30
CA LEU A 319 2.39 4.61 -1.66
C LEU A 319 3.42 5.33 -2.53
N ARG A 320 3.50 6.66 -2.44
CA ARG A 320 4.50 7.46 -3.17
C ARG A 320 5.93 7.07 -2.80
N SER A 321 6.19 6.69 -1.55
CA SER A 321 7.52 6.25 -1.12
C SER A 321 7.91 4.84 -1.60
N LEU A 322 6.97 4.07 -2.21
CA LEU A 322 7.28 2.81 -2.89
C LEU A 322 7.81 3.01 -4.30
N THR A 323 7.46 4.13 -4.93
CA THR A 323 7.82 4.40 -6.33
C THR A 323 8.92 5.46 -6.37
N PRO A 324 10.01 5.24 -7.11
CA PRO A 324 11.03 6.26 -7.28
C PRO A 324 10.44 7.52 -7.91
N ALA A 325 11.07 8.67 -7.68
CA ALA A 325 10.71 9.90 -8.38
C ALA A 325 10.86 9.69 -9.90
N GLU A 326 10.00 10.35 -10.70
CA GLU A 326 9.97 10.16 -12.18
C GLU A 326 11.34 10.32 -12.87
N GLY A 327 12.28 11.04 -12.25
CA GLY A 327 13.67 11.19 -12.74
C GLY A 327 14.58 10.00 -12.39
N GLU A 328 14.34 9.28 -11.30
CA GLU A 328 15.13 8.10 -10.91
C GLU A 328 14.69 6.85 -11.69
N ALA A 329 13.40 6.73 -12.00
CA ALA A 329 12.89 5.65 -12.86
C ALA A 329 13.44 5.75 -14.29
N ALA A 330 13.72 6.95 -14.78
CA ALA A 330 14.32 7.14 -16.11
C ALA A 330 15.82 6.79 -16.14
N ALA A 331 16.53 6.92 -15.03
CA ALA A 331 17.93 6.52 -14.92
C ALA A 331 18.12 4.99 -14.85
N ASP A 332 17.12 4.29 -14.29
CA ASP A 332 17.08 2.81 -14.20
C ASP A 332 16.33 2.16 -15.38
N ALA A 333 15.74 2.96 -16.28
CA ALA A 333 15.04 2.45 -17.46
C ALA A 333 16.01 1.67 -18.36
N ILE A 334 15.63 0.45 -18.73
CA ILE A 334 16.37 -0.38 -19.68
C ILE A 334 16.51 0.42 -20.98
N PRO A 335 17.74 0.74 -21.43
CA PRO A 335 17.91 1.47 -22.67
C PRO A 335 17.32 0.67 -23.82
N ALA A 336 16.77 1.37 -24.83
CA ALA A 336 16.13 0.75 -25.98
C ALA A 336 17.08 -0.18 -26.80
N SER A 337 18.40 -0.06 -26.58
CA SER A 337 19.39 -1.03 -27.03
C SER A 337 19.67 -1.99 -25.90
N SER A 338 19.12 -3.22 -25.97
CA SER A 338 19.46 -4.28 -25.02
C SER A 338 20.99 -4.47 -24.97
N PRO A 339 21.59 -4.58 -23.75
CA PRO A 339 23.00 -4.91 -23.62
C PRO A 339 23.32 -6.17 -24.41
N SER A 340 24.48 -6.22 -25.05
CA SER A 340 24.92 -7.40 -25.81
C SER A 340 24.90 -8.62 -24.92
N THR A 341 24.25 -9.68 -25.39
CA THR A 341 24.28 -11.02 -24.77
C THR A 341 25.52 -11.83 -25.22
N SER A 342 26.43 -11.22 -25.97
CA SER A 342 27.66 -11.87 -26.41
C SER A 342 28.62 -12.02 -25.25
N PRO A 343 29.41 -13.11 -25.21
CA PRO A 343 30.45 -13.31 -24.22
C PRO A 343 31.43 -12.12 -24.21
N ALA A 344 31.66 -11.57 -23.04
CA ALA A 344 32.50 -10.39 -22.85
C ALA A 344 33.34 -10.53 -21.57
N THR A 345 34.52 -9.92 -21.55
CA THR A 345 35.40 -9.90 -20.38
C THR A 345 34.78 -9.09 -19.26
N LEU A 346 34.70 -9.66 -18.07
CA LEU A 346 34.32 -8.99 -16.82
C LEU A 346 35.59 -8.45 -16.13
N GLU A 347 35.66 -7.12 -15.94
CA GLU A 347 36.76 -6.48 -15.24
C GLU A 347 36.26 -5.81 -13.96
N LEU A 348 36.89 -6.09 -12.85
CA LEU A 348 36.69 -5.41 -11.56
C LEU A 348 37.93 -4.54 -11.31
N ARG A 349 37.75 -3.22 -11.20
CA ARG A 349 38.83 -2.25 -11.02
C ARG A 349 38.69 -1.58 -9.66
N ASP A 350 39.46 -2.03 -8.68
CA ASP A 350 39.47 -1.55 -7.31
C ASP A 350 38.04 -1.43 -6.71
N LEU A 351 37.17 -2.36 -7.12
CA LEU A 351 35.76 -2.34 -6.80
C LEU A 351 35.53 -2.51 -5.31
N ARG A 352 34.85 -1.54 -4.70
CA ARG A 352 34.37 -1.57 -3.31
C ARG A 352 32.85 -1.50 -3.29
N ALA A 353 32.24 -2.30 -2.44
CA ALA A 353 30.79 -2.37 -2.28
C ALA A 353 30.38 -2.01 -0.86
N ALA A 354 29.31 -1.21 -0.72
CA ALA A 354 28.71 -0.91 0.58
C ALA A 354 27.24 -0.57 0.43
N TRP A 355 26.42 -0.98 1.37
CA TRP A 355 25.09 -0.38 1.55
C TRP A 355 25.24 1.01 2.16
N PRO A 356 24.29 1.94 1.90
CA PRO A 356 24.33 3.30 2.48
C PRO A 356 24.51 3.27 4.00
N GLY A 357 25.53 3.96 4.50
CA GLY A 357 25.87 4.01 5.93
C GLY A 357 26.67 2.83 6.48
N MET A 358 27.03 1.86 5.65
CA MET A 358 27.89 0.72 6.04
C MET A 358 29.33 0.92 5.59
N THR A 359 30.25 0.19 6.23
CA THR A 359 31.66 0.20 5.87
C THR A 359 31.88 -0.53 4.52
N PRO A 360 32.59 0.08 3.56
CA PRO A 360 32.87 -0.56 2.27
C PRO A 360 33.73 -1.82 2.44
N THR A 361 33.53 -2.77 1.51
CA THR A 361 34.41 -3.94 1.37
C THR A 361 35.85 -3.51 1.04
N ARG A 362 36.78 -4.43 1.15
CA ARG A 362 38.12 -4.26 0.56
C ARG A 362 38.02 -4.08 -0.96
N PRO A 363 38.98 -3.38 -1.58
CA PRO A 363 39.00 -3.24 -3.03
C PRO A 363 39.27 -4.59 -3.69
N VAL A 364 38.54 -4.88 -4.75
CA VAL A 364 38.67 -6.09 -5.54
C VAL A 364 39.09 -5.71 -6.96
N THR A 365 40.20 -6.27 -7.41
CA THR A 365 40.69 -6.14 -8.79
C THR A 365 40.83 -7.53 -9.40
N ALA A 366 40.11 -7.79 -10.48
CA ALA A 366 40.12 -9.06 -11.20
C ALA A 366 39.76 -8.86 -12.66
N THR A 367 40.26 -9.71 -13.54
CA THR A 367 39.88 -9.76 -14.96
C THR A 367 39.51 -11.19 -15.32
N VAL A 368 38.24 -11.38 -15.67
CA VAL A 368 37.67 -12.71 -15.96
C VAL A 368 37.31 -12.76 -17.46
N PRO A 369 38.03 -13.57 -18.24
CA PRO A 369 37.71 -13.71 -19.67
C PRO A 369 36.40 -14.49 -19.86
N PRO A 370 35.81 -14.46 -21.07
CA PRO A 370 34.66 -15.29 -21.40
C PRO A 370 34.94 -16.78 -21.10
N GLY A 371 34.00 -17.44 -20.42
CA GLY A 371 34.17 -18.82 -19.96
C GLY A 371 35.06 -18.97 -18.71
N GLY A 372 35.54 -17.87 -18.12
CA GLY A 372 36.31 -17.89 -16.88
C GLY A 372 35.44 -18.03 -15.64
N VAL A 373 36.05 -18.53 -14.57
CA VAL A 373 35.41 -18.72 -13.26
C VAL A 373 36.19 -17.96 -12.19
N LEU A 374 35.52 -17.01 -11.52
CA LEU A 374 36.03 -16.24 -10.39
C LEU A 374 35.37 -16.75 -9.09
N ALA A 375 36.14 -17.15 -8.11
CA ALA A 375 35.65 -17.40 -6.75
C ALA A 375 36.00 -16.22 -5.83
N ILE A 376 35.00 -15.74 -5.09
CA ILE A 376 35.15 -14.72 -4.04
C ILE A 376 34.93 -15.42 -2.70
N VAL A 377 35.94 -15.40 -1.83
CA VAL A 377 35.91 -16.06 -0.52
C VAL A 377 36.04 -15.04 0.61
N GLY A 378 35.58 -15.42 1.80
CA GLY A 378 35.70 -14.61 3.00
C GLY A 378 34.69 -15.01 4.07
N ARG A 379 34.89 -14.52 5.29
CA ARG A 379 34.03 -14.82 6.45
C ARG A 379 32.58 -14.32 6.21
N SER A 380 31.61 -14.94 6.92
CA SER A 380 30.22 -14.47 6.90
C SER A 380 30.16 -13.03 7.39
N GLY A 381 29.33 -12.22 6.73
CA GLY A 381 29.13 -10.79 7.06
C GLY A 381 30.19 -9.83 6.52
N ILE A 382 31.24 -10.28 5.81
CA ILE A 382 32.30 -9.40 5.28
C ILE A 382 31.88 -8.56 4.06
N GLY A 383 30.69 -8.81 3.50
CA GLY A 383 30.16 -8.06 2.36
C GLY A 383 30.23 -8.79 1.02
N LYS A 384 30.35 -10.13 0.99
CA LYS A 384 30.40 -10.95 -0.24
C LYS A 384 29.14 -10.75 -1.11
N THR A 385 27.95 -10.90 -0.53
CA THR A 385 26.67 -10.66 -1.22
C THR A 385 26.55 -9.22 -1.70
N THR A 386 27.02 -8.25 -0.90
CA THR A 386 27.03 -6.82 -1.27
C THR A 386 27.91 -6.59 -2.50
N LEU A 387 29.10 -7.20 -2.54
CA LEU A 387 29.99 -7.13 -3.68
C LEU A 387 29.36 -7.76 -4.93
N LEU A 388 28.73 -8.93 -4.78
CA LEU A 388 28.04 -9.63 -5.88
C LEU A 388 26.89 -8.76 -6.45
N THR A 389 26.11 -8.13 -5.56
CA THR A 389 25.03 -7.21 -5.92
C THR A 389 25.54 -5.97 -6.67
N THR A 390 26.74 -5.49 -6.30
CA THR A 390 27.41 -4.37 -6.99
C THR A 390 27.94 -4.81 -8.36
N ILE A 391 28.54 -6.01 -8.48
CA ILE A 391 28.94 -6.59 -9.77
C ILE A 391 27.73 -6.77 -10.70
N ALA A 392 26.56 -7.14 -10.14
CA ALA A 392 25.32 -7.24 -10.90
C ALA A 392 24.81 -5.88 -11.43
N GLY A 393 25.32 -4.76 -10.93
CA GLY A 393 24.81 -3.42 -11.24
C GLY A 393 23.57 -3.02 -10.46
N ALA A 394 23.10 -3.88 -9.52
CA ALA A 394 21.92 -3.61 -8.71
C ALA A 394 22.23 -2.70 -7.50
N LEU A 395 23.49 -2.53 -7.14
CA LEU A 395 23.99 -1.61 -6.12
C LEU A 395 25.14 -0.77 -6.72
N GLU A 396 25.12 0.55 -6.49
CA GLU A 396 26.21 1.43 -6.95
C GLU A 396 27.51 1.10 -6.19
N PRO A 397 28.67 1.11 -6.89
CA PRO A 397 29.96 0.96 -6.23
C PRO A 397 30.18 2.06 -5.19
N ALA A 398 30.72 1.71 -4.03
CA ALA A 398 31.22 2.69 -3.07
C ALA A 398 32.51 3.37 -3.58
N ASP A 399 33.30 2.62 -4.37
CA ASP A 399 34.51 3.11 -5.06
C ASP A 399 34.89 2.11 -6.16
N GLY A 400 35.67 2.54 -7.15
CA GLY A 400 36.07 1.71 -8.28
C GLY A 400 34.93 1.46 -9.28
N ALA A 401 35.04 0.41 -10.10
CA ALA A 401 34.05 0.07 -11.11
C ALA A 401 34.04 -1.41 -11.47
N ALA A 402 32.87 -1.94 -11.80
CA ALA A 402 32.69 -3.18 -12.55
C ALA A 402 32.48 -2.84 -14.03
N MET A 403 33.14 -3.54 -14.94
CA MET A 403 33.05 -3.31 -16.38
C MET A 403 32.78 -4.63 -17.10
N LEU A 404 31.95 -4.60 -18.12
CA LEU A 404 31.66 -5.73 -18.98
C LEU A 404 31.91 -5.32 -20.44
N GLY A 405 32.86 -6.00 -21.09
CA GLY A 405 33.26 -5.67 -22.47
C GLY A 405 33.73 -4.22 -22.65
N GLY A 406 34.37 -3.63 -21.63
CA GLY A 406 34.87 -2.26 -21.63
C GLY A 406 33.81 -1.19 -21.26
N ALA A 407 32.56 -1.55 -21.09
CA ALA A 407 31.50 -0.66 -20.61
C ALA A 407 31.29 -0.80 -19.10
N VAL A 408 31.01 0.30 -18.40
CA VAL A 408 30.67 0.28 -16.97
C VAL A 408 29.35 -0.44 -16.77
N VAL A 409 29.32 -1.38 -15.80
CA VAL A 409 28.10 -2.09 -15.44
C VAL A 409 27.12 -1.13 -14.77
N THR A 410 25.88 -1.13 -15.26
CA THR A 410 24.77 -0.32 -14.79
C THR A 410 23.56 -1.21 -14.50
N PRO A 411 22.50 -0.73 -13.83
CA PRO A 411 21.28 -1.51 -13.61
C PRO A 411 20.66 -2.12 -14.88
N ALA A 412 20.90 -1.51 -16.06
CA ALA A 412 20.44 -2.03 -17.34
C ALA A 412 21.08 -3.38 -17.74
N HIS A 413 22.20 -3.77 -17.16
CA HIS A 413 22.86 -5.06 -17.42
C HIS A 413 22.24 -6.19 -16.57
N THR A 414 21.57 -5.85 -15.45
CA THR A 414 20.97 -6.81 -14.54
C THR A 414 19.82 -7.55 -15.23
N GLY A 415 19.83 -8.88 -15.18
CA GLY A 415 18.82 -9.75 -15.78
C GLY A 415 19.03 -10.01 -17.28
N HIS A 416 19.80 -9.21 -18.00
CA HIS A 416 20.08 -9.37 -19.43
C HIS A 416 21.51 -9.86 -19.68
N ALA A 417 22.51 -9.05 -19.36
CA ALA A 417 23.91 -9.40 -19.53
C ALA A 417 24.51 -10.05 -18.28
N ILE A 418 23.95 -9.78 -17.13
CA ILE A 418 24.37 -10.36 -15.84
C ILE A 418 23.15 -10.92 -15.12
N ALA A 419 23.13 -12.22 -14.84
CA ALA A 419 22.12 -12.85 -14.02
C ALA A 419 22.69 -13.22 -12.65
N MET A 420 21.95 -12.92 -11.58
CA MET A 420 22.35 -13.22 -10.21
C MET A 420 21.36 -14.16 -9.54
N THR A 421 21.88 -15.18 -8.90
CA THR A 421 21.12 -16.06 -8.00
C THR A 421 21.59 -15.83 -6.58
N ALA A 422 20.74 -15.21 -5.77
CA ALA A 422 21.00 -14.94 -4.36
C ALA A 422 20.89 -16.24 -3.52
N GLU A 423 21.47 -16.22 -2.34
CA GLU A 423 21.40 -17.31 -1.36
C GLU A 423 19.94 -17.63 -0.99
N ASP A 424 19.13 -16.60 -0.74
CA ASP A 424 17.71 -16.70 -0.37
C ASP A 424 16.75 -16.58 -1.56
N ALA A 425 17.23 -16.86 -2.80
CA ALA A 425 16.41 -16.73 -4.00
C ALA A 425 15.07 -17.46 -3.88
N HIS A 426 14.00 -16.80 -4.35
CA HIS A 426 12.64 -17.25 -4.14
C HIS A 426 12.22 -18.40 -5.07
N VAL A 427 11.55 -19.41 -4.50
CA VAL A 427 10.83 -20.44 -5.24
C VAL A 427 9.34 -20.08 -5.20
N PHE A 428 8.75 -19.89 -6.37
CA PHE A 428 7.38 -19.43 -6.51
C PHE A 428 6.37 -20.56 -6.26
N GLY A 429 5.23 -20.24 -5.66
CA GLY A 429 4.11 -21.16 -5.46
C GLY A 429 3.36 -21.44 -6.77
N THR A 430 4.06 -21.95 -7.76
CA THR A 430 3.57 -22.35 -9.08
C THR A 430 4.22 -23.68 -9.49
N THR A 431 4.07 -24.12 -10.74
CA THR A 431 4.61 -25.40 -11.19
C THR A 431 6.14 -25.41 -11.23
N VAL A 432 6.73 -26.61 -11.30
CA VAL A 432 8.18 -26.76 -11.50
C VAL A 432 8.63 -26.08 -12.78
N LEU A 433 7.88 -26.29 -13.89
CA LEU A 433 8.18 -25.68 -15.18
C LEU A 433 8.13 -24.15 -15.15
N GLU A 434 7.11 -23.57 -14.53
CA GLU A 434 7.00 -22.11 -14.42
C GLU A 434 8.10 -21.53 -13.52
N ASN A 435 8.56 -22.27 -12.51
CA ASN A 435 9.72 -21.87 -11.73
C ASN A 435 11.01 -21.83 -12.57
N LEU A 436 11.18 -22.72 -13.53
CA LEU A 436 12.31 -22.69 -14.48
C LEU A 436 12.15 -21.56 -15.51
N ARG A 437 10.92 -21.31 -15.98
CA ARG A 437 10.58 -20.22 -16.91
C ARG A 437 10.83 -18.82 -16.37
N VAL A 438 11.00 -18.66 -15.06
CA VAL A 438 11.45 -17.39 -14.46
C VAL A 438 12.80 -16.93 -15.05
N ALA A 439 13.69 -17.84 -15.40
CA ALA A 439 14.98 -17.51 -16.04
C ALA A 439 14.81 -17.06 -17.49
N ARG A 440 13.91 -17.72 -18.22
CA ARG A 440 13.59 -17.45 -19.63
C ARG A 440 12.20 -18.01 -19.94
N GLY A 441 11.24 -17.12 -20.23
CA GLY A 441 9.83 -17.49 -20.47
C GLY A 441 9.61 -18.52 -21.59
N SER A 442 10.56 -18.65 -22.54
CA SER A 442 10.48 -19.59 -23.67
C SER A 442 11.06 -20.98 -23.39
N VAL A 443 11.36 -21.33 -22.14
CA VAL A 443 11.87 -22.66 -21.77
C VAL A 443 10.86 -23.73 -22.13
N THR A 444 11.30 -24.72 -22.96
CA THR A 444 10.52 -25.88 -23.34
C THR A 444 10.58 -26.95 -22.26
N GLU A 445 9.69 -27.94 -22.33
CA GLU A 445 9.72 -29.10 -21.41
C GLU A 445 10.99 -29.91 -21.56
N ASP A 446 11.49 -30.10 -22.79
CA ASP A 446 12.73 -30.84 -23.04
C ASP A 446 13.93 -30.13 -22.40
N GLU A 447 14.06 -28.80 -22.59
CA GLU A 447 15.10 -28.00 -21.93
C GLU A 447 14.98 -28.05 -20.40
N ALA A 448 13.77 -28.09 -19.86
CA ALA A 448 13.52 -28.22 -18.44
C ALA A 448 14.00 -29.58 -17.92
N TRP A 449 13.70 -30.67 -18.63
CA TRP A 449 14.20 -32.01 -18.26
C TRP A 449 15.73 -32.10 -18.36
N ASP A 450 16.33 -31.57 -19.42
CA ASP A 450 17.78 -31.57 -19.62
C ASP A 450 18.51 -30.86 -18.46
N VAL A 451 18.00 -29.70 -18.04
CA VAL A 451 18.64 -28.97 -16.94
C VAL A 451 18.39 -29.64 -15.58
N LEU A 452 17.22 -30.25 -15.37
CA LEU A 452 16.94 -31.00 -14.15
C LEU A 452 17.83 -32.26 -14.05
N GLU A 453 18.16 -32.90 -15.18
CA GLU A 453 19.13 -33.98 -15.21
C GLU A 453 20.55 -33.49 -14.89
N LEU A 454 20.97 -32.36 -15.45
CA LEU A 454 22.26 -31.73 -15.18
C LEU A 454 22.47 -31.47 -13.68
N VAL A 455 21.44 -30.99 -12.99
CA VAL A 455 21.54 -30.70 -11.53
C VAL A 455 21.10 -31.88 -10.65
N GLY A 456 20.88 -33.08 -11.24
CA GLY A 456 20.50 -34.27 -10.51
C GLY A 456 19.12 -34.20 -9.83
N LEU A 457 18.21 -33.39 -10.36
CA LEU A 457 16.87 -33.19 -9.80
C LEU A 457 15.75 -33.89 -10.61
N ALA A 458 16.06 -34.46 -11.77
CA ALA A 458 15.10 -35.17 -12.63
C ALA A 458 14.40 -36.37 -11.94
N PRO A 459 15.06 -37.21 -11.12
CA PRO A 459 14.36 -38.28 -10.42
C PRO A 459 13.30 -37.75 -9.45
N TRP A 460 13.58 -36.65 -8.74
CA TRP A 460 12.63 -36.01 -7.88
C TRP A 460 11.44 -35.44 -8.69
N ALA A 461 11.68 -34.71 -9.76
CA ALA A 461 10.63 -34.14 -10.59
C ALA A 461 9.72 -35.22 -11.20
N ARG A 462 10.29 -36.38 -11.62
CA ARG A 462 9.51 -37.52 -12.12
C ARG A 462 8.69 -38.22 -11.01
N SER A 463 9.10 -38.13 -9.75
CA SER A 463 8.35 -38.66 -8.61
C SER A 463 7.16 -37.83 -8.18
N LEU A 464 7.06 -36.60 -8.66
CA LEU A 464 5.95 -35.70 -8.37
C LEU A 464 4.66 -36.13 -9.08
N PRO A 465 3.45 -35.88 -8.50
CA PRO A 465 2.19 -36.36 -9.04
C PRO A 465 1.89 -35.96 -10.49
N ALA A 466 2.31 -34.77 -10.92
CA ALA A 466 2.13 -34.23 -12.26
C ALA A 466 3.48 -33.85 -12.91
N GLY A 467 4.61 -34.41 -12.46
CA GLY A 467 5.92 -34.09 -13.02
C GLY A 467 6.23 -32.59 -13.01
N LEU A 468 6.57 -32.02 -14.18
CA LEU A 468 6.86 -30.59 -14.33
C LEU A 468 5.67 -29.68 -14.03
N ASP A 469 4.44 -30.16 -14.17
CA ASP A 469 3.22 -29.41 -13.91
C ASP A 469 2.78 -29.46 -12.44
N THR A 470 3.55 -30.12 -11.59
CA THR A 470 3.25 -30.13 -10.14
C THR A 470 3.47 -28.76 -9.54
N GLU A 471 2.44 -28.21 -8.87
CA GLU A 471 2.53 -26.98 -8.11
C GLU A 471 3.38 -27.16 -6.85
N LEU A 472 4.37 -26.29 -6.69
CA LEU A 472 5.16 -26.16 -5.48
C LEU A 472 4.42 -25.25 -4.52
N GLY A 473 4.21 -25.67 -3.27
CA GLY A 473 3.50 -24.85 -2.27
C GLY A 473 4.11 -23.47 -2.08
N ALA A 474 3.36 -22.59 -1.44
CA ALA A 474 3.83 -21.24 -1.13
C ALA A 474 5.23 -21.26 -0.48
N ASP A 475 6.14 -20.43 -0.97
CA ASP A 475 7.55 -20.36 -0.55
C ASP A 475 8.33 -21.68 -0.72
N GLY A 476 7.85 -22.59 -1.58
CA GLY A 476 8.51 -23.90 -1.81
C GLY A 476 8.50 -24.81 -0.57
N ARG A 477 7.48 -24.71 0.29
CA ARG A 477 7.36 -25.54 1.51
C ARG A 477 7.27 -27.03 1.24
N SER A 478 6.92 -27.43 0.03
CA SER A 478 6.87 -28.84 -0.42
C SER A 478 8.23 -29.37 -0.91
N VAL A 479 9.28 -28.54 -0.88
CA VAL A 479 10.60 -28.85 -1.45
C VAL A 479 11.64 -28.83 -0.33
N SER A 480 12.48 -29.87 -0.23
CA SER A 480 13.60 -29.89 0.72
C SER A 480 14.63 -28.79 0.42
N GLY A 481 15.45 -28.42 1.39
CA GLY A 481 16.52 -27.42 1.19
C GLY A 481 17.46 -27.74 0.04
N GLY A 482 17.87 -28.98 -0.09
CA GLY A 482 18.74 -29.45 -1.18
C GLY A 482 18.04 -29.44 -2.54
N GLU A 483 16.78 -29.87 -2.62
CA GLU A 483 15.99 -29.80 -3.85
C GLU A 483 15.76 -28.35 -4.28
N ARG A 484 15.40 -27.48 -3.33
CA ARG A 484 15.25 -26.03 -3.55
C ARG A 484 16.53 -25.45 -4.16
N ARG A 485 17.69 -25.73 -3.57
CA ARG A 485 18.97 -25.22 -4.05
C ARG A 485 19.29 -25.70 -5.46
N ARG A 486 19.10 -26.99 -5.75
CA ARG A 486 19.28 -27.55 -7.08
C ARG A 486 18.30 -26.98 -8.12
N LEU A 487 17.06 -26.70 -7.74
CA LEU A 487 16.10 -26.02 -8.62
C LEU A 487 16.54 -24.58 -8.97
N LEU A 488 17.11 -23.86 -8.02
CA LEU A 488 17.70 -22.54 -8.25
C LEU A 488 18.93 -22.59 -9.14
N LEU A 489 19.78 -23.62 -9.00
CA LEU A 489 20.91 -23.87 -9.91
C LEU A 489 20.43 -24.18 -11.32
N ALA A 490 19.38 -24.99 -11.48
CA ALA A 490 18.75 -25.26 -12.78
C ALA A 490 18.24 -23.95 -13.43
N ARG A 491 17.59 -23.08 -12.64
CA ARG A 491 17.17 -21.76 -13.10
C ARG A 491 18.36 -20.90 -13.57
N THR A 492 19.46 -20.91 -12.81
CA THR A 492 20.70 -20.19 -13.16
C THR A 492 21.26 -20.67 -14.50
N ALA A 493 21.30 -21.98 -14.75
CA ALA A 493 21.78 -22.54 -16.02
C ALA A 493 20.95 -22.08 -17.21
N LEU A 494 19.62 -21.98 -17.07
CA LEU A 494 18.68 -21.54 -18.10
C LEU A 494 18.69 -20.03 -18.40
N ALA A 495 19.26 -19.22 -17.53
CA ALA A 495 19.36 -17.79 -17.75
C ALA A 495 20.20 -17.50 -19.01
N PRO A 496 19.78 -16.61 -19.93
CA PRO A 496 20.49 -16.35 -21.18
C PRO A 496 21.73 -15.44 -21.01
N ALA A 497 21.96 -14.92 -19.82
CA ALA A 497 23.02 -13.97 -19.53
C ALA A 497 24.44 -14.56 -19.73
N PRO A 498 25.38 -13.83 -20.36
CA PRO A 498 26.77 -14.26 -20.52
C PRO A 498 27.57 -14.27 -19.21
N VAL A 499 27.12 -13.57 -18.18
CA VAL A 499 27.73 -13.57 -16.85
C VAL A 499 26.74 -14.07 -15.82
N LEU A 500 27.10 -15.09 -15.05
CA LEU A 500 26.31 -15.66 -13.97
C LEU A 500 26.97 -15.40 -12.62
N LEU A 501 26.23 -14.81 -11.72
CA LEU A 501 26.66 -14.56 -10.34
C LEU A 501 25.86 -15.50 -9.42
N VAL A 502 26.57 -16.26 -8.59
CA VAL A 502 25.95 -17.27 -7.70
C VAL A 502 26.45 -17.07 -6.28
N ASP A 503 25.50 -16.76 -5.37
CA ASP A 503 25.79 -16.50 -3.97
C ASP A 503 25.62 -17.78 -3.14
N GLU A 504 26.70 -18.19 -2.46
CA GLU A 504 26.78 -19.34 -1.56
C GLU A 504 26.10 -20.62 -2.13
N PRO A 505 26.47 -21.07 -3.37
CA PRO A 505 25.75 -22.15 -4.06
C PRO A 505 25.87 -23.50 -3.36
N ALA A 506 26.90 -23.70 -2.53
CA ALA A 506 27.17 -24.94 -1.83
C ALA A 506 26.47 -25.08 -0.49
N GLU A 507 25.87 -24.01 0.03
CA GLU A 507 25.23 -24.03 1.33
C GLU A 507 24.04 -25.01 1.34
N HIS A 508 24.01 -25.91 2.33
CA HIS A 508 23.01 -26.99 2.45
C HIS A 508 23.01 -28.02 1.30
N LEU A 509 24.07 -28.08 0.46
CA LEU A 509 24.21 -29.13 -0.54
C LEU A 509 24.85 -30.38 0.05
N ASP A 510 24.32 -31.54 -0.31
CA ASP A 510 24.93 -32.83 -0.14
C ASP A 510 26.00 -33.10 -1.23
N ALA A 511 26.65 -34.26 -1.19
CA ALA A 511 27.64 -34.65 -2.20
C ALA A 511 27.06 -34.64 -3.63
N ALA A 512 25.79 -35.00 -3.80
CA ALA A 512 25.09 -34.94 -5.09
C ALA A 512 24.89 -33.50 -5.58
N GLY A 513 24.56 -32.57 -4.68
CA GLY A 513 24.43 -31.15 -4.99
C GLY A 513 25.77 -30.51 -5.36
N SER A 514 26.88 -30.88 -4.72
CA SER A 514 28.21 -30.40 -5.09
C SER A 514 28.62 -30.90 -6.48
N LEU A 515 28.29 -32.15 -6.85
CA LEU A 515 28.48 -32.65 -8.21
C LEU A 515 27.63 -31.89 -9.24
N ALA A 516 26.38 -31.61 -8.91
CA ALA A 516 25.47 -30.83 -9.76
C ALA A 516 26.02 -29.41 -10.02
N LEU A 517 26.54 -28.74 -9.00
CA LEU A 517 27.18 -27.44 -9.14
C LEU A 517 28.39 -27.47 -10.09
N ARG A 518 29.26 -28.48 -9.93
CA ARG A 518 30.44 -28.71 -10.81
C ARG A 518 30.01 -28.94 -12.26
N ALA A 519 28.99 -29.77 -12.47
CA ALA A 519 28.44 -30.06 -13.79
C ALA A 519 27.86 -28.80 -14.43
N LEU A 520 27.12 -27.97 -13.66
CA LEU A 520 26.59 -26.69 -14.10
C LEU A 520 27.71 -25.73 -14.53
N VAL A 521 28.74 -25.54 -13.68
CA VAL A 521 29.86 -24.64 -13.98
C VAL A 521 30.61 -25.12 -15.22
N SER A 522 30.85 -26.44 -15.37
CA SER A 522 31.49 -27.01 -16.55
C SER A 522 30.70 -26.77 -17.83
N ARG A 523 29.36 -26.95 -17.82
CA ARG A 523 28.48 -26.68 -18.96
C ARG A 523 28.50 -25.22 -19.33
N VAL A 524 28.27 -24.32 -18.38
CA VAL A 524 28.25 -22.87 -18.58
C VAL A 524 29.57 -22.36 -19.15
N ARG A 525 30.68 -22.86 -18.62
CA ARG A 525 32.05 -22.58 -19.11
C ARG A 525 32.22 -23.05 -20.58
N GLY A 526 31.72 -24.24 -20.90
CA GLY A 526 31.73 -24.80 -22.26
C GLY A 526 30.93 -23.97 -23.26
N GLU A 527 29.94 -23.25 -22.80
CA GLU A 527 29.12 -22.27 -23.58
C GLU A 527 29.83 -20.90 -23.72
N GLY A 528 31.01 -20.70 -23.16
CA GLY A 528 31.76 -19.44 -23.15
C GLY A 528 31.23 -18.39 -22.17
N ARG A 529 30.38 -18.79 -21.22
CA ARG A 529 29.76 -17.92 -20.22
C ARG A 529 30.62 -17.83 -18.96
N THR A 530 30.75 -16.63 -18.42
CA THR A 530 31.54 -16.35 -17.22
C THR A 530 30.75 -16.65 -15.95
N VAL A 531 31.39 -17.21 -14.93
CA VAL A 531 30.78 -17.50 -13.64
C VAL A 531 31.55 -16.79 -12.52
N VAL A 532 30.83 -16.11 -11.65
CA VAL A 532 31.36 -15.56 -10.39
C VAL A 532 30.66 -16.29 -9.24
N LEU A 533 31.44 -17.00 -8.44
CA LEU A 533 30.97 -17.75 -7.26
C LEU A 533 31.35 -17.01 -5.99
N VAL A 534 30.41 -16.83 -5.09
CA VAL A 534 30.72 -16.46 -3.71
C VAL A 534 30.58 -17.71 -2.86
N THR A 535 31.60 -18.07 -2.13
CA THR A 535 31.56 -19.25 -1.27
C THR A 535 32.51 -19.15 -0.08
N HIS A 536 32.18 -19.87 0.98
CA HIS A 536 33.08 -20.17 2.11
C HIS A 536 33.59 -21.62 2.05
N ASP A 537 33.11 -22.44 1.11
CA ASP A 537 33.54 -23.82 0.91
C ASP A 537 34.79 -23.87 0.05
N LEU A 538 35.93 -24.20 0.70
CA LEU A 538 37.22 -24.29 0.04
C LEU A 538 37.30 -25.48 -0.95
N ALA A 539 36.43 -26.49 -0.84
CA ALA A 539 36.37 -27.61 -1.76
C ALA A 539 35.90 -27.24 -3.17
N LEU A 540 35.31 -26.05 -3.35
CA LEU A 540 34.90 -25.55 -4.64
C LEU A 540 35.94 -24.67 -5.34
N LEU A 541 37.06 -24.36 -4.70
CA LEU A 541 38.08 -23.49 -5.28
C LEU A 541 38.85 -24.15 -6.44
N ASP A 542 38.81 -25.46 -6.55
CA ASP A 542 39.42 -26.22 -7.65
C ASP A 542 38.71 -26.00 -9.02
N ILE A 543 37.49 -25.51 -9.05
CA ILE A 543 36.79 -25.18 -10.29
C ILE A 543 37.01 -23.73 -10.72
N ALA A 544 37.61 -22.89 -9.89
CA ALA A 544 37.84 -21.47 -10.16
C ALA A 544 39.21 -21.26 -10.85
N ASP A 545 39.22 -20.38 -11.87
CA ASP A 545 40.45 -19.93 -12.52
C ASP A 545 41.16 -18.83 -11.70
N GLN A 546 40.38 -18.06 -10.95
CA GLN A 546 40.86 -17.01 -10.05
C GLN A 546 40.13 -17.06 -8.72
N VAL A 547 40.85 -16.79 -7.64
CA VAL A 547 40.31 -16.71 -6.28
C VAL A 547 40.67 -15.36 -5.68
N VAL A 548 39.69 -14.66 -5.16
CA VAL A 548 39.86 -13.38 -4.45
C VAL A 548 39.34 -13.52 -3.03
N SER A 549 40.21 -13.22 -2.05
CA SER A 549 39.81 -13.20 -0.63
C SER A 549 39.48 -11.80 -0.15
N LEU A 550 38.35 -11.66 0.52
CA LEU A 550 37.95 -10.42 1.20
C LEU A 550 38.51 -10.32 2.64
N ASP A 551 39.04 -11.43 3.19
CA ASP A 551 39.64 -11.45 4.55
C ASP A 551 41.02 -10.83 4.62
N GLY A 552 41.75 -10.78 3.53
CA GLY A 552 43.11 -10.22 3.42
C GLY A 552 44.16 -11.21 3.08
#